data_82881f35139ffc2f6879d75541e5d62a
#
_entry.id   82881f35139ffc2f6879d75541e5d62a
#
_cell.length_a   1.000
_cell.length_b   1.000
_cell.length_c   1.000
_cell.angle_alpha   90.00
_cell.angle_beta   90.00
_cell.angle_gamma   90.00
#
_symmetry.space_group_name_H-M   'P 1'
#
loop_
_entity.id
_entity.type
_entity.pdbx_description
1 polymer ?
#
loop_
_entity_poly.entity_id
_entity_poly.type
_entity_poly.pdbx_seq_one_letter_code
_entity_poly.pdbx_strand_id
1 'polypeptide(L)'
;VPFFSQMDDQLLDAICERLVSSLSTQGTYIVREGDPVIEMLFIIRGRLESSTTNGGRTGFFNSITLRPGDFCGEELLAWALLPKSTLNLPSSTRTVKALVEVEAFALRAEDLKFVANQFRRLHSKKLQHTFRFYSYHWRTWAACFIQAAWRRLKKRMLAKSLSLREYQSFNHDEQVGDEMEHGEEEHSPVTSNTAQVKQNLGVTILASRFAANTKRGVQKIKDVELPKFQKPEEPDFSVEPDDD
;
A
#
# COMPACT_ATOMS: atom_id res chain seq x y z
N VAL A 1 -16.25 -13.26 14.28
CA VAL A 1 -15.55 -12.10 13.70
C VAL A 1 -14.04 -12.33 13.85
N PRO A 2 -13.25 -12.33 12.76
CA PRO A 2 -11.80 -12.61 12.81
C PRO A 2 -11.03 -11.67 13.75
N PHE A 3 -11.54 -10.45 13.93
CA PHE A 3 -10.97 -9.46 14.83
C PHE A 3 -10.89 -9.97 16.28
N PHE A 4 -11.91 -10.65 16.76
CA PHE A 4 -11.95 -11.14 18.13
C PHE A 4 -11.17 -12.44 18.37
N SER A 5 -10.91 -13.23 17.33
CA SER A 5 -10.26 -14.55 17.47
C SER A 5 -8.80 -14.48 17.97
N GLN A 6 -8.17 -13.32 17.89
CA GLN A 6 -6.78 -13.10 18.35
C GLN A 6 -6.71 -12.42 19.71
N MET A 7 -7.84 -12.07 20.30
CA MET A 7 -7.90 -11.38 21.58
C MET A 7 -7.84 -12.38 22.74
N ASP A 8 -7.39 -11.87 23.88
CA ASP A 8 -7.42 -12.60 25.14
C ASP A 8 -8.82 -12.58 25.72
N ASP A 9 -9.19 -13.63 26.48
CA ASP A 9 -10.55 -13.81 27.01
C ASP A 9 -10.97 -12.60 27.89
N GLN A 10 -10.08 -12.08 28.73
CA GLN A 10 -10.38 -10.93 29.58
C GLN A 10 -10.67 -9.65 28.78
N LEU A 11 -9.91 -9.43 27.68
CA LEU A 11 -10.13 -8.32 26.78
C LEU A 11 -11.45 -8.49 26.02
N LEU A 12 -11.74 -9.73 25.60
CA LEU A 12 -12.97 -10.07 24.91
C LEU A 12 -14.19 -9.83 25.79
N ASP A 13 -14.16 -10.27 27.05
CA ASP A 13 -15.22 -10.04 28.02
C ASP A 13 -15.47 -8.54 28.22
N ALA A 14 -14.40 -7.74 28.41
CA ALA A 14 -14.52 -6.30 28.58
C ALA A 14 -15.11 -5.57 27.37
N ILE A 15 -14.85 -6.08 26.15
CA ILE A 15 -15.48 -5.58 24.93
C ILE A 15 -16.96 -6.02 24.87
N CYS A 16 -17.24 -7.28 25.14
CA CYS A 16 -18.59 -7.84 25.06
C CYS A 16 -19.57 -7.11 26.00
N GLU A 17 -19.12 -6.73 27.21
CA GLU A 17 -19.93 -5.96 28.16
C GLU A 17 -20.35 -4.58 27.64
N ARG A 18 -19.63 -4.04 26.64
CA ARG A 18 -19.87 -2.70 26.05
C ARG A 18 -20.50 -2.71 24.69
N LEU A 19 -20.74 -3.89 24.13
CA LEU A 19 -21.41 -4.02 22.84
C LEU A 19 -22.87 -3.66 22.99
N VAL A 20 -23.35 -2.79 22.09
CA VAL A 20 -24.76 -2.39 22.02
C VAL A 20 -25.36 -2.90 20.72
N SER A 21 -26.56 -3.49 20.80
CA SER A 21 -27.27 -3.91 19.60
C SER A 21 -27.64 -2.69 18.74
N SER A 22 -27.38 -2.80 17.45
CA SER A 22 -27.66 -1.76 16.45
C SER A 22 -28.44 -2.38 15.29
N LEU A 23 -29.51 -1.71 14.88
CA LEU A 23 -30.35 -2.09 13.75
C LEU A 23 -30.37 -0.94 12.74
N SER A 24 -30.07 -1.26 11.48
CA SER A 24 -30.06 -0.30 10.39
C SER A 24 -30.95 -0.76 9.26
N THR A 25 -31.86 0.13 8.82
CA THR A 25 -32.76 -0.15 7.70
C THR A 25 -32.03 -0.02 6.36
N GLN A 26 -32.58 -0.65 5.34
CA GLN A 26 -32.06 -0.55 3.98
C GLN A 26 -31.91 0.92 3.55
N GLY A 27 -30.78 1.23 2.91
CA GLY A 27 -30.49 2.57 2.39
C GLY A 27 -29.88 3.54 3.42
N THR A 28 -29.82 3.17 4.71
CA THR A 28 -29.21 3.98 5.76
C THR A 28 -27.69 4.08 5.55
N TYR A 29 -27.17 5.31 5.65
CA TYR A 29 -25.73 5.53 5.73
C TYR A 29 -25.28 5.37 7.17
N ILE A 30 -24.34 4.45 7.39
CA ILE A 30 -23.71 4.24 8.69
C ILE A 30 -22.69 5.35 8.96
N VAL A 31 -21.85 5.61 7.96
CA VAL A 31 -20.84 6.67 7.97
C VAL A 31 -20.54 7.06 6.52
N ARG A 32 -20.20 8.32 6.28
CA ARG A 32 -19.73 8.80 4.96
C ARG A 32 -18.23 9.06 4.99
N GLU A 33 -17.58 8.91 3.84
CA GLU A 33 -16.18 9.27 3.66
C GLU A 33 -15.94 10.72 4.10
N GLY A 34 -15.01 10.93 5.05
CA GLY A 34 -14.71 12.23 5.66
C GLY A 34 -15.46 12.53 6.96
N ASP A 35 -16.58 11.86 7.26
CA ASP A 35 -17.30 12.05 8.51
C ASP A 35 -16.53 11.45 9.71
N PRO A 36 -16.71 11.98 10.94
CA PRO A 36 -16.10 11.40 12.12
C PRO A 36 -16.66 10.01 12.41
N VAL A 37 -15.79 9.07 12.70
CA VAL A 37 -16.17 7.70 13.09
C VAL A 37 -16.46 7.68 14.58
N ILE A 38 -17.70 7.42 14.96
CA ILE A 38 -18.15 7.42 16.36
C ILE A 38 -18.22 6.03 16.98
N GLU A 39 -18.27 4.97 16.16
CA GLU A 39 -18.42 3.59 16.61
C GLU A 39 -17.85 2.60 15.60
N MET A 40 -17.50 1.42 16.06
CA MET A 40 -17.24 0.24 15.23
C MET A 40 -18.49 -0.62 15.18
N LEU A 41 -18.83 -1.11 13.99
CA LEU A 41 -19.98 -2.01 13.78
C LEU A 41 -19.50 -3.40 13.37
N PHE A 42 -19.95 -4.40 14.11
CA PHE A 42 -19.68 -5.82 13.85
C PHE A 42 -20.96 -6.48 13.32
N ILE A 43 -20.96 -6.89 12.06
CA ILE A 43 -22.15 -7.35 11.35
C ILE A 43 -22.54 -8.75 11.78
N ILE A 44 -23.77 -8.93 12.27
CA ILE A 44 -24.35 -10.22 12.65
C ILE A 44 -25.19 -10.74 11.49
N ARG A 45 -26.01 -9.88 10.90
CA ARG A 45 -26.93 -10.21 9.81
C ARG A 45 -27.07 -9.05 8.84
N GLY A 46 -27.32 -9.34 7.57
CA GLY A 46 -27.48 -8.33 6.53
C GLY A 46 -26.23 -8.11 5.70
N ARG A 47 -26.20 -7.00 4.96
CA ARG A 47 -25.07 -6.62 4.07
C ARG A 47 -24.94 -5.12 4.01
N LEU A 48 -23.69 -4.65 4.09
CA LEU A 48 -23.32 -3.25 3.90
C LEU A 48 -22.47 -3.12 2.63
N GLU A 49 -22.64 -2.01 1.91
CA GLU A 49 -21.71 -1.57 0.87
C GLU A 49 -20.71 -0.61 1.48
N SER A 50 -19.45 -0.88 1.33
CA SER A 50 -18.35 0.00 1.74
C SER A 50 -17.62 0.49 0.51
N SER A 51 -17.73 1.77 0.20
CA SER A 51 -17.15 2.41 -0.98
C SER A 51 -16.22 3.55 -0.61
N THR A 52 -15.24 3.84 -1.48
CA THR A 52 -14.35 4.98 -1.29
C THR A 52 -13.96 5.59 -2.63
N THR A 53 -13.83 6.91 -2.62
CA THR A 53 -13.29 7.71 -3.72
C THR A 53 -11.84 8.13 -3.48
N ASN A 54 -11.25 7.68 -2.34
CA ASN A 54 -9.93 8.08 -1.89
C ASN A 54 -9.77 9.62 -1.80
N GLY A 55 -10.71 10.26 -1.09
CA GLY A 55 -10.75 11.72 -0.93
C GLY A 55 -11.24 12.47 -2.16
N GLY A 56 -12.10 11.88 -2.99
CA GLY A 56 -12.66 12.52 -4.20
C GLY A 56 -11.71 12.47 -5.41
N ARG A 57 -10.76 11.55 -5.43
CA ARG A 57 -9.80 11.41 -6.53
C ARG A 57 -10.51 11.02 -7.82
N THR A 58 -10.36 11.87 -8.85
CA THR A 58 -10.98 11.65 -10.18
C THR A 58 -10.57 10.30 -10.76
N GLY A 59 -11.58 9.51 -11.19
CA GLY A 59 -11.37 8.20 -11.80
C GLY A 59 -11.04 7.07 -10.82
N PHE A 60 -11.08 7.33 -9.50
CA PHE A 60 -10.92 6.29 -8.49
C PHE A 60 -12.24 6.00 -7.79
N PHE A 61 -12.69 4.77 -7.85
CA PHE A 61 -13.83 4.26 -7.11
C PHE A 61 -13.56 2.80 -6.75
N ASN A 62 -13.71 2.46 -5.49
CA ASN A 62 -13.61 1.09 -4.99
C ASN A 62 -14.79 0.79 -4.10
N SER A 63 -15.50 -0.29 -4.35
CA SER A 63 -16.61 -0.76 -3.54
C SER A 63 -16.42 -2.23 -3.16
N ILE A 64 -16.72 -2.56 -1.91
CA ILE A 64 -16.75 -3.92 -1.38
C ILE A 64 -18.04 -4.13 -0.62
N THR A 65 -18.53 -5.36 -0.60
CA THR A 65 -19.68 -5.74 0.22
C THR A 65 -19.19 -6.39 1.51
N LEU A 66 -19.59 -5.80 2.65
CA LEU A 66 -19.38 -6.36 3.97
C LEU A 66 -20.54 -7.32 4.30
N ARG A 67 -20.20 -8.47 4.91
CA ARG A 67 -21.09 -9.59 5.20
C ARG A 67 -21.08 -9.91 6.70
N PRO A 68 -21.97 -10.78 7.18
CA PRO A 68 -21.89 -11.28 8.54
C PRO A 68 -20.50 -11.82 8.89
N GLY A 69 -19.96 -11.36 10.00
CA GLY A 69 -18.58 -11.62 10.43
C GLY A 69 -17.57 -10.54 10.07
N ASP A 70 -17.92 -9.62 9.16
CA ASP A 70 -17.12 -8.44 8.87
C ASP A 70 -17.44 -7.29 9.84
N PHE A 71 -16.63 -6.25 9.80
CA PHE A 71 -16.82 -5.05 10.62
C PHE A 71 -16.41 -3.80 9.83
N CYS A 72 -16.82 -2.62 10.30
CA CYS A 72 -16.37 -1.31 9.80
C CYS A 72 -16.06 -0.38 10.98
N GLY A 73 -15.40 0.75 10.71
CA GLY A 73 -14.93 1.70 11.71
C GLY A 73 -13.52 1.38 12.21
N GLU A 74 -12.72 0.70 11.39
CA GLU A 74 -11.34 0.32 11.71
C GLU A 74 -10.40 1.49 12.01
N GLU A 75 -10.77 2.71 11.63
CA GLU A 75 -10.03 3.94 11.94
C GLU A 75 -9.93 4.17 13.46
N LEU A 76 -10.96 3.75 14.21
CA LEU A 76 -10.97 3.86 15.66
C LEU A 76 -9.89 3.02 16.34
N LEU A 77 -9.41 1.94 15.70
CA LEU A 77 -8.37 1.08 16.29
C LEU A 77 -7.06 1.82 16.50
N ALA A 78 -6.63 2.60 15.51
CA ALA A 78 -5.43 3.41 15.65
C ALA A 78 -5.65 4.57 16.64
N TRP A 79 -6.81 5.23 16.57
CA TRP A 79 -7.18 6.34 17.43
C TRP A 79 -7.26 5.95 18.91
N ALA A 80 -7.80 4.79 19.23
CA ALA A 80 -7.96 4.32 20.60
C ALA A 80 -6.61 4.16 21.34
N LEU A 81 -5.52 3.94 20.57
CA LEU A 81 -4.18 3.77 21.13
C LEU A 81 -3.42 5.10 21.29
N LEU A 82 -3.93 6.21 20.74
CA LEU A 82 -3.32 7.51 20.87
C LEU A 82 -3.50 8.06 22.29
N PRO A 83 -2.55 8.91 22.79
CA PRO A 83 -2.67 9.55 24.09
C PRO A 83 -3.97 10.35 24.23
N LYS A 84 -4.41 10.58 25.47
CA LYS A 84 -5.66 11.29 25.79
C LYS A 84 -5.78 12.71 25.18
N SER A 85 -4.67 13.33 24.80
CA SER A 85 -4.64 14.66 24.19
C SER A 85 -5.30 14.76 22.81
N THR A 86 -5.51 13.64 22.11
CA THR A 86 -6.22 13.63 20.83
C THR A 86 -7.72 13.40 21.05
N LEU A 87 -8.44 14.48 21.32
CA LEU A 87 -9.90 14.43 21.51
C LEU A 87 -10.68 14.27 20.19
N ASN A 88 -10.07 14.59 19.07
CA ASN A 88 -10.75 14.53 17.78
C ASN A 88 -10.86 13.08 17.28
N LEU A 89 -12.09 12.68 16.98
CA LEU A 89 -12.37 11.40 16.35
C LEU A 89 -11.72 11.31 14.95
N PRO A 90 -11.31 10.12 14.51
CA PRO A 90 -10.78 9.94 13.17
C PRO A 90 -11.89 10.09 12.13
N SER A 91 -11.54 10.62 10.97
CA SER A 91 -12.44 10.67 9.83
C SER A 91 -12.49 9.33 9.11
N SER A 92 -13.67 8.93 8.66
CA SER A 92 -13.85 7.72 7.88
C SER A 92 -13.17 7.81 6.53
N THR A 93 -12.48 6.76 6.17
CA THR A 93 -11.85 6.61 4.85
C THR A 93 -12.81 6.05 3.80
N ARG A 94 -14.03 5.69 4.21
CA ARG A 94 -15.01 5.01 3.37
C ARG A 94 -16.43 5.48 3.68
N THR A 95 -17.31 5.40 2.67
CA THR A 95 -18.74 5.52 2.85
C THR A 95 -19.33 4.13 3.03
N VAL A 96 -20.06 3.91 4.13
CA VAL A 96 -20.72 2.63 4.44
C VAL A 96 -22.22 2.83 4.44
N LYS A 97 -22.93 2.00 3.62
CA LYS A 97 -24.37 2.09 3.41
C LYS A 97 -25.02 0.71 3.52
N ALA A 98 -26.17 0.63 4.15
CA ALA A 98 -26.94 -0.60 4.27
C ALA A 98 -27.63 -0.96 2.93
N LEU A 99 -27.28 -2.13 2.38
CA LEU A 99 -27.90 -2.69 1.17
C LEU A 99 -29.25 -3.36 1.47
N VAL A 100 -29.38 -3.91 2.64
CA VAL A 100 -30.57 -4.55 3.20
C VAL A 100 -30.66 -4.16 4.67
N GLU A 101 -31.67 -4.62 5.38
CA GLU A 101 -31.71 -4.50 6.84
C GLU A 101 -30.51 -5.20 7.47
N VAL A 102 -29.84 -4.53 8.41
CA VAL A 102 -28.60 -4.96 9.03
C VAL A 102 -28.76 -4.97 10.54
N GLU A 103 -28.49 -6.14 11.13
CA GLU A 103 -28.30 -6.33 12.57
C GLU A 103 -26.81 -6.38 12.86
N ALA A 104 -26.35 -5.56 13.79
CA ALA A 104 -24.95 -5.45 14.15
C ALA A 104 -24.77 -5.20 15.65
N PHE A 105 -23.59 -5.47 16.18
CA PHE A 105 -23.15 -4.91 17.45
C PHE A 105 -22.30 -3.67 17.21
N ALA A 106 -22.59 -2.60 17.94
CA ALA A 106 -21.85 -1.37 17.94
C ALA A 106 -20.95 -1.28 19.17
N LEU A 107 -19.68 -0.89 18.96
CA LEU A 107 -18.73 -0.53 20.02
C LEU A 107 -18.39 0.93 19.84
N ARG A 108 -18.77 1.77 20.82
CA ARG A 108 -18.51 3.20 20.77
C ARG A 108 -17.04 3.53 20.89
N ALA A 109 -16.63 4.65 20.31
CA ALA A 109 -15.25 5.12 20.35
C ALA A 109 -14.72 5.26 21.79
N GLU A 110 -15.54 5.79 22.69
CA GLU A 110 -15.20 5.98 24.10
C GLU A 110 -14.96 4.64 24.81
N ASP A 111 -15.84 3.66 24.57
CA ASP A 111 -15.74 2.33 25.15
C ASP A 111 -14.51 1.59 24.64
N LEU A 112 -14.23 1.69 23.32
CA LEU A 112 -13.03 1.12 22.73
C LEU A 112 -11.76 1.75 23.33
N LYS A 113 -11.75 3.06 23.54
CA LYS A 113 -10.61 3.76 24.17
C LYS A 113 -10.42 3.37 25.62
N PHE A 114 -11.52 3.24 26.38
CA PHE A 114 -11.48 2.76 27.76
C PHE A 114 -10.86 1.35 27.84
N VAL A 115 -11.34 0.42 27.03
CA VAL A 115 -10.81 -0.95 26.98
C VAL A 115 -9.35 -0.97 26.56
N ALA A 116 -8.99 -0.21 25.52
CA ALA A 116 -7.61 -0.12 25.04
C ALA A 116 -6.66 0.41 26.14
N ASN A 117 -7.09 1.39 26.94
CA ASN A 117 -6.30 1.92 28.05
C ASN A 117 -6.18 0.93 29.22
N GLN A 118 -7.28 0.26 29.59
CA GLN A 118 -7.31 -0.70 30.69
C GLN A 118 -6.37 -1.89 30.43
N PHE A 119 -6.33 -2.40 29.21
CA PHE A 119 -5.54 -3.57 28.83
C PHE A 119 -4.17 -3.25 28.24
N ARG A 120 -3.80 -1.97 28.19
CA ARG A 120 -2.57 -1.49 27.56
C ARG A 120 -1.31 -2.14 28.17
N ARG A 121 -1.24 -2.27 29.50
CA ARG A 121 -0.08 -2.83 30.20
C ARG A 121 0.03 -4.35 30.07
N LEU A 122 -1.10 -5.05 30.17
CA LEU A 122 -1.11 -6.52 30.25
C LEU A 122 -0.84 -7.20 28.90
N HIS A 123 -1.29 -6.62 27.81
CA HIS A 123 -1.30 -7.25 26.48
C HIS A 123 -0.69 -6.36 25.39
N SER A 124 0.23 -5.45 25.75
CA SER A 124 0.75 -4.40 24.86
C SER A 124 1.22 -4.90 23.49
N LYS A 125 2.01 -5.96 23.42
CA LYS A 125 2.54 -6.49 22.15
C LYS A 125 1.45 -7.13 21.28
N LYS A 126 0.58 -7.93 21.87
CA LYS A 126 -0.49 -8.65 21.15
C LYS A 126 -1.56 -7.66 20.66
N LEU A 127 -2.00 -6.73 21.53
CA LEU A 127 -2.89 -5.64 21.16
C LEU A 127 -2.29 -4.77 20.06
N GLN A 128 -1.04 -4.34 20.20
CA GLN A 128 -0.35 -3.54 19.21
C GLN A 128 -0.31 -4.22 17.84
N HIS A 129 -0.03 -5.53 17.81
CA HIS A 129 -0.03 -6.30 16.58
C HIS A 129 -1.43 -6.37 15.95
N THR A 130 -2.46 -6.67 16.74
CA THR A 130 -3.85 -6.77 16.28
C THR A 130 -4.34 -5.43 15.73
N PHE A 131 -4.12 -4.35 16.47
CA PHE A 131 -4.51 -3.01 16.03
C PHE A 131 -3.78 -2.55 14.76
N ARG A 132 -2.47 -2.81 14.64
CA ARG A 132 -1.73 -2.51 13.41
C ARG A 132 -2.23 -3.33 12.22
N PHE A 133 -2.54 -4.60 12.43
CA PHE A 133 -3.01 -5.50 11.39
C PHE A 133 -4.34 -5.04 10.80
N TYR A 134 -5.29 -4.60 11.63
CA TYR A 134 -6.60 -4.13 11.20
C TYR A 134 -6.64 -2.65 10.83
N SER A 135 -5.69 -1.83 11.28
CA SER A 135 -5.65 -0.39 10.98
C SER A 135 -5.40 -0.14 9.50
N TYR A 136 -6.30 0.61 8.86
CA TYR A 136 -6.17 1.06 7.47
C TYR A 136 -4.85 1.81 7.21
N HIS A 137 -4.49 2.76 8.09
CA HIS A 137 -3.28 3.57 7.94
C HIS A 137 -2.01 2.72 7.96
N TRP A 138 -1.92 1.77 8.89
CA TRP A 138 -0.77 0.86 8.99
C TRP A 138 -0.69 -0.10 7.80
N ARG A 139 -1.81 -0.64 7.36
CA ARG A 139 -1.87 -1.51 6.17
C ARG A 139 -1.46 -0.77 4.91
N THR A 140 -1.96 0.46 4.72
CA THR A 140 -1.62 1.29 3.56
C THR A 140 -0.14 1.67 3.58
N TRP A 141 0.39 2.10 4.73
CA TRP A 141 1.81 2.40 4.88
C TRP A 141 2.68 1.18 4.57
N ALA A 142 2.37 0.01 5.12
CA ALA A 142 3.10 -1.23 4.88
C ALA A 142 3.07 -1.64 3.40
N ALA A 143 1.90 -1.55 2.76
CA ALA A 143 1.75 -1.83 1.33
C ALA A 143 2.62 -0.89 0.48
N CYS A 144 2.61 0.41 0.74
CA CYS A 144 3.45 1.39 0.06
C CYS A 144 4.94 1.11 0.27
N PHE A 145 5.33 0.74 1.49
CA PHE A 145 6.71 0.39 1.82
C PHE A 145 7.20 -0.83 1.05
N ILE A 146 6.39 -1.91 1.02
CA ILE A 146 6.69 -3.14 0.28
C ILE A 146 6.79 -2.84 -1.22
N GLN A 147 5.84 -2.09 -1.78
CA GLN A 147 5.86 -1.70 -3.19
C GLN A 147 7.09 -0.86 -3.55
N ALA A 148 7.51 0.05 -2.69
CA ALA A 148 8.71 0.86 -2.90
C ALA A 148 9.97 -0.01 -2.89
N ALA A 149 10.08 -0.94 -1.94
CA ALA A 149 11.19 -1.90 -1.86
C ALA A 149 11.24 -2.81 -3.10
N TRP A 150 10.08 -3.34 -3.53
CA TRP A 150 9.97 -4.15 -4.73
C TRP A 150 10.39 -3.41 -6.00
N ARG A 151 9.93 -2.15 -6.18
CA ARG A 151 10.31 -1.31 -7.33
C ARG A 151 11.82 -1.07 -7.35
N ARG A 152 12.43 -0.83 -6.17
CA ARG A 152 13.90 -0.66 -6.05
C ARG A 152 14.64 -1.94 -6.44
N LEU A 153 14.17 -3.10 -5.94
CA LEU A 153 14.75 -4.40 -6.28
C LEU A 153 14.65 -4.68 -7.78
N LYS A 154 13.45 -4.53 -8.36
CA LYS A 154 13.22 -4.75 -9.81
C LYS A 154 14.11 -3.82 -10.65
N LYS A 155 14.28 -2.55 -10.26
CA LYS A 155 15.16 -1.61 -10.94
C LYS A 155 16.63 -2.05 -10.89
N ARG A 156 17.10 -2.57 -9.73
CA ARG A 156 18.46 -3.10 -9.58
C ARG A 156 18.67 -4.35 -10.44
N MET A 157 17.70 -5.27 -10.46
CA MET A 157 17.76 -6.48 -11.28
C MET A 157 17.83 -6.14 -12.78
N LEU A 158 16.99 -5.19 -13.23
CA LEU A 158 16.99 -4.74 -14.62
C LEU A 158 18.33 -4.07 -14.99
N ALA A 159 18.88 -3.21 -14.14
CA ALA A 159 20.16 -2.57 -14.38
C ALA A 159 21.29 -3.60 -14.48
N LYS A 160 21.27 -4.63 -13.60
CA LYS A 160 22.25 -5.71 -13.66
C LYS A 160 22.13 -6.56 -14.92
N SER A 161 20.91 -6.85 -15.38
CA SER A 161 20.71 -7.61 -16.63
C SER A 161 21.15 -6.84 -17.86
N LEU A 162 20.97 -5.50 -17.87
CA LEU A 162 21.44 -4.63 -18.96
C LEU A 162 22.97 -4.56 -18.99
N SER A 163 23.63 -4.40 -17.85
CA SER A 163 25.10 -4.38 -17.79
C SER A 163 25.74 -5.72 -18.20
N LEU A 164 25.09 -6.84 -17.88
CA LEU A 164 25.55 -8.17 -18.35
C LEU A 164 25.39 -8.32 -19.87
N ARG A 165 24.31 -7.80 -20.45
CA ARG A 165 24.11 -7.81 -21.90
C ARG A 165 25.13 -6.93 -22.62
N GLU A 166 25.42 -5.74 -22.10
CA GLU A 166 26.46 -4.86 -22.63
C GLU A 166 27.83 -5.58 -22.60
N TYR A 167 28.18 -6.23 -21.49
CA TYR A 167 29.43 -6.98 -21.36
C TYR A 167 29.52 -8.17 -22.33
N GLN A 168 28.44 -8.89 -22.55
CA GLN A 168 28.39 -9.99 -23.54
C GLN A 168 28.49 -9.51 -24.98
N SER A 169 27.93 -8.34 -25.29
CA SER A 169 28.05 -7.71 -26.61
C SER A 169 29.48 -7.29 -26.94
N PHE A 170 30.20 -6.72 -25.95
CA PHE A 170 31.60 -6.35 -26.12
C PHE A 170 32.50 -7.56 -26.34
N ASN A 171 32.32 -8.65 -25.61
CA ASN A 171 33.12 -9.87 -25.77
C ASN A 171 32.84 -10.63 -27.07
N HIS A 172 31.68 -10.43 -27.70
CA HIS A 172 31.36 -11.05 -28.98
C HIS A 172 32.01 -10.31 -30.15
N ASP A 173 32.20 -8.98 -30.04
CA ASP A 173 32.90 -8.17 -31.07
C ASP A 173 34.42 -8.38 -31.04
N GLU A 174 35.04 -8.74 -29.88
CA GLU A 174 36.45 -9.08 -29.80
C GLU A 174 36.81 -10.48 -30.37
N GLN A 175 35.87 -11.44 -30.34
CA GLN A 175 36.11 -12.78 -30.87
C GLN A 175 35.95 -12.90 -32.40
N VAL A 176 35.38 -11.93 -33.07
CA VAL A 176 35.24 -11.90 -34.54
C VAL A 176 36.45 -11.25 -35.24
N GLY A 177 37.35 -10.65 -34.48
CA GLY A 177 38.53 -9.96 -34.99
C GLY A 177 39.81 -10.79 -35.21
N ASP A 178 39.85 -12.05 -34.77
CA ASP A 178 41.10 -12.82 -34.70
C ASP A 178 41.19 -14.03 -35.63
N GLU A 179 40.27 -14.22 -36.56
CA GLU A 179 40.35 -15.26 -37.58
C GLU A 179 40.23 -14.70 -38.98
N MET A 180 41.29 -14.02 -39.50
CA MET A 180 41.58 -13.91 -40.94
C MET A 180 42.98 -13.31 -41.17
N GLU A 181 43.97 -14.18 -41.11
CA GLU A 181 45.22 -13.98 -41.88
C GLU A 181 45.65 -15.32 -42.42
N HIS A 182 45.34 -15.60 -43.70
CA HIS A 182 46.19 -16.20 -44.73
C HIS A 182 45.44 -16.51 -45.99
N GLY A 183 45.93 -16.00 -47.15
CA GLY A 183 45.66 -16.60 -48.46
C GLY A 183 45.23 -15.62 -49.57
N GLU A 184 46.21 -14.98 -50.20
CA GLU A 184 46.49 -14.73 -51.63
C GLU A 184 45.35 -14.39 -52.63
N GLU A 185 45.47 -13.16 -53.16
CA GLU A 185 45.43 -12.67 -54.57
C GLU A 185 44.13 -12.83 -55.40
N GLU A 186 43.73 -11.70 -55.87
CA GLU A 186 43.38 -11.19 -57.21
C GLU A 186 41.93 -10.62 -57.40
N HIS A 187 41.93 -9.40 -57.88
CA HIS A 187 40.94 -8.64 -58.68
C HIS A 187 39.69 -8.04 -57.99
N SER A 188 39.82 -6.72 -57.93
CA SER A 188 38.75 -5.70 -57.70
C SER A 188 37.48 -5.93 -58.55
N PRO A 189 36.30 -5.38 -58.13
CA PRO A 189 36.13 -3.96 -57.89
C PRO A 189 35.33 -3.57 -56.61
N VAL A 190 35.83 -2.49 -56.05
CA VAL A 190 35.22 -1.60 -55.06
C VAL A 190 33.78 -1.24 -55.44
N THR A 191 32.83 -1.52 -54.55
CA THR A 191 31.69 -0.67 -54.19
C THR A 191 30.54 -1.45 -53.54
N SER A 192 30.57 -1.65 -52.20
CA SER A 192 29.34 -1.92 -51.45
C SER A 192 29.47 -1.81 -49.92
N ASN A 193 30.67 -1.75 -49.34
CA ASN A 193 30.80 -1.78 -47.84
C ASN A 193 30.62 -0.44 -47.13
N THR A 194 30.69 0.68 -47.83
CA THR A 194 30.48 2.01 -47.24
C THR A 194 29.02 2.36 -46.93
N ALA A 195 28.08 1.73 -47.63
CA ALA A 195 26.65 1.97 -47.42
C ALA A 195 26.11 1.21 -46.19
N GLN A 196 26.58 -0.01 -45.94
CA GLN A 196 26.17 -0.80 -44.76
C GLN A 196 26.76 -0.25 -43.47
N VAL A 197 28.02 0.20 -43.45
CA VAL A 197 28.63 0.84 -42.27
C VAL A 197 27.92 2.15 -41.94
N LYS A 198 27.53 2.96 -42.95
CA LYS A 198 26.75 4.18 -42.75
C LYS A 198 25.33 3.89 -42.22
N GLN A 199 24.67 2.83 -42.66
CA GLN A 199 23.35 2.42 -42.14
C GLN A 199 23.43 1.93 -40.70
N ASN A 200 24.44 1.18 -40.32
CA ASN A 200 24.64 0.73 -38.94
C ASN A 200 24.97 1.90 -37.99
N LEU A 201 25.74 2.88 -38.43
CA LEU A 201 26.03 4.08 -37.66
C LEU A 201 24.76 4.91 -37.41
N GLY A 202 23.88 5.04 -38.40
CA GLY A 202 22.60 5.74 -38.26
C GLY A 202 21.68 5.07 -37.24
N VAL A 203 21.58 3.73 -37.27
CA VAL A 203 20.80 2.96 -36.32
C VAL A 203 21.37 3.08 -34.91
N THR A 204 22.70 3.03 -34.75
CA THR A 204 23.37 3.18 -33.44
C THR A 204 23.15 4.58 -32.86
N ILE A 205 23.20 5.64 -33.68
CA ILE A 205 22.92 7.01 -33.25
C ILE A 205 21.46 7.19 -32.86
N LEU A 206 20.53 6.60 -33.59
CA LEU A 206 19.10 6.63 -33.25
C LEU A 206 18.82 5.87 -31.95
N ALA A 207 19.43 4.70 -31.77
CA ALA A 207 19.31 3.91 -30.55
C ALA A 207 19.87 4.65 -29.33
N SER A 208 21.03 5.32 -29.48
CA SER A 208 21.64 6.12 -28.38
C SER A 208 20.80 7.35 -28.06
N ARG A 209 20.22 8.03 -29.08
CA ARG A 209 19.30 9.16 -28.86
C ARG A 209 18.01 8.70 -28.16
N PHE A 210 17.45 7.54 -28.55
CA PHE A 210 16.30 6.96 -27.89
C PHE A 210 16.61 6.60 -26.43
N ALA A 211 17.74 5.96 -26.16
CA ALA A 211 18.19 5.64 -24.80
C ALA A 211 18.42 6.89 -23.97
N ALA A 212 19.01 7.96 -24.54
CA ALA A 212 19.21 9.23 -23.85
C ALA A 212 17.90 9.94 -23.54
N ASN A 213 16.93 9.93 -24.46
CA ASN A 213 15.60 10.49 -24.24
C ASN A 213 14.80 9.71 -23.21
N THR A 214 14.92 8.38 -23.20
CA THR A 214 14.30 7.51 -22.18
C THR A 214 14.91 7.79 -20.80
N LYS A 215 16.24 7.94 -20.71
CA LYS A 215 16.92 8.34 -19.45
C LYS A 215 16.46 9.73 -18.97
N ARG A 216 16.31 10.70 -19.87
CA ARG A 216 15.78 12.05 -19.54
C ARG A 216 14.32 12.00 -19.09
N GLY A 217 13.49 11.17 -19.73
CA GLY A 217 12.10 10.92 -19.30
C GLY A 217 12.01 10.33 -17.89
N VAL A 218 12.87 9.36 -17.59
CA VAL A 218 12.97 8.76 -16.24
C VAL A 218 13.49 9.75 -15.19
N GLN A 219 14.39 10.68 -15.57
CA GLN A 219 14.84 11.74 -14.66
C GLN A 219 13.73 12.76 -14.38
N LYS A 220 12.95 13.18 -15.39
CA LYS A 220 11.77 14.05 -15.16
C LYS A 220 10.71 13.42 -14.25
N ILE A 221 10.55 12.11 -14.28
CA ILE A 221 9.66 11.39 -13.34
C ILE A 221 10.25 11.33 -11.92
N LYS A 222 11.59 11.47 -11.78
CA LYS A 222 12.25 11.53 -10.47
C LYS A 222 11.98 12.83 -9.72
N ASP A 223 11.72 13.93 -10.42
CA ASP A 223 11.48 15.26 -9.84
C ASP A 223 10.01 15.46 -9.43
N VAL A 224 9.12 14.51 -9.74
CA VAL A 224 7.82 14.44 -9.10
C VAL A 224 8.07 13.88 -7.71
N GLU A 225 8.12 14.75 -6.70
CA GLU A 225 8.14 14.34 -5.30
C GLU A 225 6.94 13.40 -5.05
N LEU A 226 7.23 12.12 -5.00
CA LEU A 226 6.27 11.14 -4.52
C LEU A 226 5.93 11.55 -3.08
N PRO A 227 4.65 11.68 -2.73
CA PRO A 227 4.25 12.00 -1.38
C PRO A 227 5.01 11.07 -0.43
N LYS A 228 5.80 11.65 0.47
CA LYS A 228 6.51 10.89 1.52
C LYS A 228 5.43 10.37 2.44
N PHE A 229 5.03 9.13 2.28
CA PHE A 229 4.15 8.45 3.21
C PHE A 229 4.86 8.40 4.56
N GLN A 230 4.43 9.26 5.47
CA GLN A 230 4.91 9.23 6.84
C GLN A 230 4.41 7.92 7.49
N LYS A 231 5.31 7.29 8.25
CA LYS A 231 4.92 6.16 9.10
C LYS A 231 3.82 6.65 10.05
N PRO A 232 2.69 5.94 10.19
CA PRO A 232 1.69 6.29 11.19
C PRO A 232 2.33 6.40 12.56
N GLU A 233 1.86 7.34 13.37
CA GLU A 233 2.35 7.54 14.73
C GLU A 233 2.19 6.23 15.52
N GLU A 234 3.25 5.83 16.19
CA GLU A 234 3.29 4.58 16.94
C GLU A 234 2.88 4.90 18.38
N PRO A 235 1.81 4.27 18.88
CA PRO A 235 1.40 4.49 20.27
C PRO A 235 2.52 4.05 21.21
N ASP A 236 2.90 4.90 22.15
CA ASP A 236 3.84 4.54 23.20
C ASP A 236 3.10 3.78 24.31
N PHE A 237 3.31 2.49 24.38
CA PHE A 237 2.74 1.62 25.41
C PHE A 237 3.53 1.65 26.73
N SER A 238 4.67 2.34 26.78
CA SER A 238 5.51 2.46 27.99
C SER A 238 5.12 3.64 28.87
N VAL A 239 4.43 4.63 28.31
CA VAL A 239 4.00 5.82 29.05
C VAL A 239 2.84 5.43 29.97
N GLU A 240 3.05 5.59 31.27
CA GLU A 240 1.97 5.50 32.24
C GLU A 240 0.96 6.62 32.01
N PRO A 241 -0.37 6.36 32.00
CA PRO A 241 -1.33 7.46 32.08
C PRO A 241 -1.09 8.20 33.41
N ASP A 242 -0.86 9.51 33.33
CA ASP A 242 -0.86 10.36 34.52
C ASP A 242 -2.22 10.16 35.20
N ASP A 243 -2.17 9.63 36.43
CA ASP A 243 -3.35 9.50 37.29
C ASP A 243 -3.68 10.92 37.76
N ASP A 244 -4.67 11.57 37.10
CA ASP A 244 -5.41 12.74 37.59
C ASP A 244 -6.73 12.32 38.21
#